data_6d7bf7b3f823faf368e4ee64402c73a9
#
_entry.id   6d7bf7b3f823faf368e4ee64402c73a9
#
_cell.length_a   1.000
_cell.length_b   1.000
_cell.length_c   1.000
_cell.angle_alpha   90.00
_cell.angle_beta   90.00
_cell.angle_gamma   90.00
#
_symmetry.space_group_name_H-M   'P 1'
#
loop_
_entity.id
_entity.type
_entity.pdbx_description
1 polymer ?
#
loop_
_entity_poly.entity_id
_entity_poly.type
_entity_poly.pdbx_seq_one_letter_code
_entity_poly.pdbx_strand_id
1 'polypeptide(L)'
;CIRDSNPPSFRDFYAFEQHVRSARKLRGLDMHPDWFKIPIFYFSNAGALYGHRAPIHYPKGTQELDFELEFAVIIANGGSDIKQKDANNYIAGYTICNDWSARDLQREEMAMSLGPAKGKDFATSFGPFMVTPDELEKKWDGNGKLHLRMTCHINDNLISDGNTNDLY
;
A
#
# COMPACT_ATOMS: atom_id res chain seq x y z
N CYS A 1 -1.69 9.74 -16.79
CA CYS A 1 -2.29 8.46 -16.37
C CYS A 1 -1.18 7.51 -15.92
N ILE A 2 -1.34 6.87 -14.78
CA ILE A 2 -0.32 5.93 -14.23
C ILE A 2 -0.08 4.75 -15.16
N ARG A 3 -1.00 4.46 -16.06
CA ARG A 3 -0.89 3.36 -17.03
C ARG A 3 0.45 3.33 -17.77
N ASP A 4 1.10 4.48 -17.89
CA ASP A 4 2.36 4.64 -18.63
C ASP A 4 3.55 4.85 -17.67
N SER A 5 3.36 4.82 -16.35
CA SER A 5 4.44 4.87 -15.40
C SER A 5 4.98 3.46 -15.12
N ASN A 6 6.30 3.33 -15.19
CA ASN A 6 6.99 2.09 -14.88
C ASN A 6 8.02 2.37 -13.78
N PRO A 7 7.60 2.46 -12.52
CA PRO A 7 8.53 2.76 -11.44
C PRO A 7 9.57 1.66 -11.31
N PRO A 8 10.85 2.01 -11.10
CA PRO A 8 11.91 1.03 -11.00
C PRO A 8 11.88 0.21 -9.70
N SER A 9 11.12 0.65 -8.73
CA SER A 9 10.93 -0.09 -7.47
C SER A 9 9.60 0.25 -6.83
N PHE A 10 9.09 -0.70 -6.06
CA PHE A 10 7.89 -0.56 -5.27
C PHE A 10 8.15 -1.06 -3.84
N ARG A 11 7.72 -0.29 -2.85
CA ARG A 11 7.79 -0.65 -1.43
C ARG A 11 6.42 -0.48 -0.82
N ASP A 12 5.99 -1.49 -0.10
CA ASP A 12 4.75 -1.47 0.65
C ASP A 12 5.03 -1.35 2.14
N PHE A 13 4.47 -0.29 2.76
CA PHE A 13 4.69 0.04 4.15
C PHE A 13 3.52 -0.41 5.02
N TYR A 14 3.83 -0.96 6.15
CA TYR A 14 2.90 -1.44 7.15
C TYR A 14 2.48 -0.30 8.10
N ALA A 15 1.81 0.75 7.57
CA ALA A 15 1.68 2.05 8.23
C ALA A 15 0.34 2.32 8.93
N PHE A 16 -0.71 1.53 8.70
CA PHE A 16 -1.99 1.67 9.39
C PHE A 16 -2.01 0.88 10.70
N GLU A 17 -1.97 1.58 11.84
CA GLU A 17 -1.91 0.95 13.17
C GLU A 17 -3.07 -0.03 13.41
N GLN A 18 -4.30 0.34 13.06
CA GLN A 18 -5.47 -0.51 13.23
C GLN A 18 -5.33 -1.82 12.44
N HIS A 19 -4.85 -1.74 11.19
CA HIS A 19 -4.61 -2.91 10.35
C HIS A 19 -3.57 -3.83 10.99
N VAL A 20 -2.44 -3.27 11.42
CA VAL A 20 -1.35 -4.01 12.07
C VAL A 20 -1.84 -4.72 13.33
N ARG A 21 -2.57 -4.01 14.19
CA ARG A 21 -3.16 -4.59 15.42
C ARG A 21 -4.10 -5.75 15.10
N SER A 22 -5.00 -5.55 14.14
CA SER A 22 -5.96 -6.59 13.75
C SER A 22 -5.28 -7.82 13.17
N ALA A 23 -4.34 -7.63 12.25
CA ALA A 23 -3.59 -8.71 11.63
C ALA A 23 -2.73 -9.49 12.63
N ARG A 24 -2.14 -8.82 13.62
CA ARG A 24 -1.36 -9.47 14.68
C ARG A 24 -2.28 -10.23 15.65
N LYS A 25 -3.42 -9.64 16.04
CA LYS A 25 -4.40 -10.27 16.92
C LYS A 25 -4.95 -11.58 16.34
N LEU A 26 -5.23 -11.61 15.03
CA LEU A 26 -5.65 -12.84 14.34
C LEU A 26 -4.61 -13.97 14.43
N ARG A 27 -3.34 -13.63 14.62
CA ARG A 27 -2.23 -14.58 14.82
C ARG A 27 -1.90 -14.83 16.29
N GLY A 28 -2.70 -14.29 17.23
CA GLY A 28 -2.45 -14.41 18.67
C GLY A 28 -1.24 -13.60 19.17
N LEU A 29 -0.87 -12.55 18.47
CA LEU A 29 0.30 -11.71 18.76
C LEU A 29 -0.11 -10.31 19.19
N ASP A 30 0.59 -9.74 20.16
CA ASP A 30 0.48 -8.34 20.54
C ASP A 30 1.22 -7.42 19.55
N MET A 31 0.95 -6.11 19.64
CA MET A 31 1.66 -5.10 18.87
C MET A 31 3.15 -5.11 19.22
N HIS A 32 4.01 -5.18 18.20
CA HIS A 32 5.45 -5.13 18.42
C HIS A 32 5.88 -3.68 18.75
N PRO A 33 6.63 -3.43 19.83
CA PRO A 33 6.98 -2.07 20.26
C PRO A 33 7.84 -1.33 19.24
N ASP A 34 8.66 -2.03 18.47
CA ASP A 34 9.51 -1.40 17.45
C ASP A 34 8.74 -0.98 16.18
N TRP A 35 7.48 -1.40 16.03
CA TRP A 35 6.63 -0.90 14.95
C TRP A 35 6.47 0.62 14.99
N PHE A 36 6.47 1.22 16.19
CA PHE A 36 6.39 2.68 16.37
C PHE A 36 7.72 3.40 16.14
N LYS A 37 8.82 2.68 15.88
CA LYS A 37 10.16 3.25 15.76
C LYS A 37 10.77 3.07 14.38
N ILE A 38 10.36 2.02 13.66
CA ILE A 38 10.98 1.60 12.41
C ILE A 38 9.91 1.56 11.31
N PRO A 39 10.09 2.30 10.21
CA PRO A 39 9.19 2.23 9.06
C PRO A 39 9.37 0.88 8.35
N ILE A 40 8.53 -0.09 8.73
CA ILE A 40 8.58 -1.45 8.16
C ILE A 40 7.96 -1.47 6.78
N PHE A 41 8.65 -2.05 5.83
CA PHE A 41 8.16 -2.28 4.47
C PHE A 41 8.71 -3.58 3.89
N TYR A 42 8.09 -4.07 2.84
CA TYR A 42 8.65 -5.08 1.97
C TYR A 42 8.82 -4.55 0.54
N PHE A 43 9.73 -5.13 -0.22
CA PHE A 43 9.86 -4.87 -1.65
C PHE A 43 8.81 -5.69 -2.39
N SER A 44 7.92 -5.02 -3.10
CA SER A 44 7.01 -5.66 -4.02
C SER A 44 7.53 -5.65 -5.45
N ASN A 45 6.84 -6.33 -6.35
CA ASN A 45 7.28 -6.53 -7.73
C ASN A 45 6.88 -5.35 -8.62
N ALA A 46 7.82 -4.46 -8.91
CA ALA A 46 7.60 -3.36 -9.85
C ALA A 46 7.31 -3.83 -11.29
N GLY A 47 7.62 -5.07 -11.64
CA GLY A 47 7.33 -5.67 -12.94
C GLY A 47 5.88 -6.17 -13.11
N ALA A 48 5.10 -6.22 -12.03
CA ALA A 48 3.70 -6.72 -12.03
C ALA A 48 2.70 -5.61 -11.67
N LEU A 49 2.89 -4.41 -12.20
CA LEU A 49 2.00 -3.28 -11.99
C LEU A 49 0.93 -3.22 -13.08
N TYR A 50 -0.31 -3.06 -12.65
CA TYR A 50 -1.50 -3.05 -13.51
C TYR A 50 -2.23 -1.72 -13.39
N GLY A 51 -2.72 -1.20 -14.51
CA GLY A 51 -3.55 -0.01 -14.55
C GLY A 51 -5.00 -0.30 -14.15
N HIS A 52 -5.77 0.77 -14.02
CA HIS A 52 -7.20 0.71 -13.73
C HIS A 52 -7.95 -0.20 -14.72
N ARG A 53 -8.79 -1.10 -14.19
CA ARG A 53 -9.57 -2.09 -14.94
C ARG A 53 -8.76 -3.13 -15.74
N ALA A 54 -7.46 -3.22 -15.52
CA ALA A 54 -6.71 -4.32 -16.09
C ALA A 54 -7.15 -5.65 -15.45
N PRO A 55 -7.30 -6.72 -16.23
CA PRO A 55 -7.62 -8.01 -15.66
C PRO A 55 -6.44 -8.54 -14.85
N ILE A 56 -6.73 -9.06 -13.67
CA ILE A 56 -5.73 -9.70 -12.82
C ILE A 56 -5.88 -11.21 -12.97
N HIS A 57 -4.77 -11.86 -13.32
CA HIS A 57 -4.74 -13.30 -13.43
C HIS A 57 -4.63 -13.94 -12.05
N TYR A 58 -5.51 -14.84 -11.76
CA TYR A 58 -5.51 -15.63 -10.55
C TYR A 58 -4.22 -16.47 -10.46
N PRO A 59 -3.38 -16.34 -9.42
CA PRO A 59 -2.13 -17.07 -9.35
C PRO A 59 -2.37 -18.57 -9.26
N LYS A 60 -1.56 -19.35 -9.98
CA LYS A 60 -1.62 -20.81 -9.88
C LYS A 60 -1.23 -21.24 -8.47
N GLY A 61 -2.02 -22.13 -7.88
CA GLY A 61 -1.75 -22.70 -6.56
C GLY A 61 -2.44 -21.99 -5.39
N THR A 62 -2.99 -20.80 -5.58
CA THR A 62 -3.79 -20.16 -4.53
C THR A 62 -5.28 -20.52 -4.64
N GLN A 63 -5.92 -20.63 -3.49
CA GLN A 63 -7.38 -20.75 -3.35
C GLN A 63 -7.97 -19.56 -2.59
N GLU A 64 -7.12 -18.62 -2.12
CA GLU A 64 -7.50 -17.51 -1.27
C GLU A 64 -6.99 -16.17 -1.84
N LEU A 65 -7.56 -15.76 -2.98
CA LEU A 65 -7.32 -14.43 -3.53
C LEU A 65 -8.06 -13.38 -2.71
N ASP A 66 -7.34 -12.36 -2.28
CA ASP A 66 -7.83 -11.23 -1.49
C ASP A 66 -7.30 -9.92 -2.07
N PHE A 67 -7.72 -8.80 -1.51
CA PHE A 67 -7.34 -7.44 -1.92
C PHE A 67 -6.96 -6.60 -0.72
N GLU A 68 -6.20 -5.55 -0.95
CA GLU A 68 -5.87 -4.54 0.07
C GLU A 68 -6.06 -3.14 -0.50
N LEU A 69 -6.91 -2.34 0.17
CA LEU A 69 -7.10 -0.93 -0.16
C LEU A 69 -5.93 -0.12 0.38
N GLU A 70 -5.13 0.43 -0.52
CA GLU A 70 -3.90 1.12 -0.19
C GLU A 70 -3.87 2.56 -0.71
N PHE A 71 -3.08 3.39 -0.02
CA PHE A 71 -2.74 4.75 -0.42
C PHE A 71 -1.30 4.79 -0.92
N ALA A 72 -1.12 5.06 -2.20
CA ALA A 72 0.21 5.05 -2.82
C ALA A 72 0.75 6.47 -3.05
N VAL A 73 2.05 6.61 -2.81
CA VAL A 73 2.83 7.83 -3.06
C VAL A 73 3.80 7.57 -4.21
N ILE A 74 3.74 8.42 -5.23
CA ILE A 74 4.64 8.35 -6.38
C ILE A 74 5.78 9.33 -6.17
N ILE A 75 7.02 8.82 -6.19
CA ILE A 75 8.23 9.62 -6.03
C ILE A 75 8.76 10.03 -7.40
N ALA A 76 8.98 11.33 -7.59
CA ALA A 76 9.46 11.91 -8.85
C ALA A 76 10.98 11.90 -8.97
N ASN A 77 11.66 12.25 -7.89
CA ASN A 77 13.09 12.49 -7.89
C ASN A 77 13.82 11.46 -7.02
N GLY A 78 14.93 10.95 -7.51
CA GLY A 78 15.83 10.14 -6.68
C GLY A 78 16.52 10.98 -5.60
N GLY A 79 16.87 10.33 -4.49
CA GLY A 79 17.61 10.99 -3.42
C GLY A 79 18.12 10.00 -2.38
N SER A 80 19.06 10.46 -1.56
CA SER A 80 19.62 9.75 -0.41
C SER A 80 19.70 10.71 0.76
N ASP A 81 19.57 10.19 1.97
CA ASP A 81 19.68 10.97 3.21
C ASP A 81 18.72 12.20 3.26
N ILE A 82 17.55 12.04 2.67
CA ILE A 82 16.54 13.09 2.57
C ILE A 82 16.03 13.42 3.98
N LYS A 83 16.13 14.68 4.36
CA LYS A 83 15.60 15.14 5.64
C LYS A 83 14.07 15.12 5.61
N GLN A 84 13.44 14.73 6.71
CA GLN A 84 11.98 14.65 6.83
C GLN A 84 11.27 15.93 6.32
N LYS A 85 11.77 17.11 6.68
CA LYS A 85 11.20 18.40 6.25
C LYS A 85 11.22 18.63 4.73
N ASP A 86 12.09 17.94 4.02
CA ASP A 86 12.29 18.09 2.57
C ASP A 86 11.60 16.95 1.77
N ALA A 87 11.04 15.94 2.45
CA ALA A 87 10.48 14.74 1.82
C ALA A 87 9.36 15.05 0.81
N ASN A 88 8.50 16.02 1.11
CA ASN A 88 7.40 16.42 0.24
C ASN A 88 7.86 16.95 -1.12
N ASN A 89 9.10 17.47 -1.23
CA ASN A 89 9.66 17.96 -2.50
C ASN A 89 9.99 16.83 -3.49
N TYR A 90 9.96 15.59 -3.04
CA TYR A 90 10.24 14.40 -3.85
C TYR A 90 8.96 13.72 -4.34
N ILE A 91 7.80 14.13 -3.88
CA ILE A 91 6.52 13.52 -4.21
C ILE A 91 5.98 14.10 -5.53
N ALA A 92 5.76 13.24 -6.53
CA ALA A 92 5.07 13.60 -7.77
C ALA A 92 3.55 13.65 -7.58
N GLY A 93 3.01 12.77 -6.77
CA GLY A 93 1.58 12.67 -6.52
C GLY A 93 1.17 11.43 -5.75
N TYR A 94 -0.13 11.31 -5.61
CA TYR A 94 -0.80 10.28 -4.84
C TYR A 94 -1.82 9.54 -5.69
N THR A 95 -2.03 8.28 -5.37
CA THR A 95 -3.03 7.46 -6.07
C THR A 95 -3.58 6.36 -5.16
N ILE A 96 -4.66 5.74 -5.61
CA ILE A 96 -5.18 4.52 -4.98
C ILE A 96 -4.38 3.33 -5.49
N CYS A 97 -4.09 2.42 -4.59
CA CYS A 97 -3.45 1.15 -4.89
C CYS A 97 -4.31 0.00 -4.37
N ASN A 98 -4.28 -1.11 -5.08
CA ASN A 98 -4.80 -2.38 -4.59
C ASN A 98 -3.66 -3.40 -4.62
N ASP A 99 -3.22 -3.83 -3.45
CA ASP A 99 -2.21 -4.87 -3.30
C ASP A 99 -2.90 -6.24 -3.25
N TRP A 100 -2.95 -6.90 -4.41
CA TRP A 100 -3.57 -8.20 -4.55
C TRP A 100 -2.81 -9.26 -3.75
N SER A 101 -3.55 -10.07 -3.01
CA SER A 101 -2.97 -10.98 -2.02
C SER A 101 -3.45 -12.41 -2.23
N ALA A 102 -2.51 -13.33 -2.34
CA ALA A 102 -2.77 -14.78 -2.26
C ALA A 102 -2.51 -15.23 -0.81
N ARG A 103 -3.54 -15.24 0.03
CA ARG A 103 -3.40 -15.35 1.49
C ARG A 103 -2.84 -16.68 1.97
N ASP A 104 -3.17 -17.76 1.30
CA ASP A 104 -2.62 -19.09 1.58
C ASP A 104 -1.10 -19.13 1.29
N LEU A 105 -0.68 -18.69 0.11
CA LEU A 105 0.75 -18.60 -0.23
C LEU A 105 1.50 -17.65 0.71
N GLN A 106 0.90 -16.50 1.04
CA GLN A 106 1.49 -15.55 1.98
C GLN A 106 1.72 -16.18 3.36
N ARG A 107 0.77 -16.94 3.89
CA ARG A 107 0.94 -17.62 5.19
C ARG A 107 2.07 -18.64 5.18
N GLU A 108 2.17 -19.41 4.11
CA GLU A 108 3.22 -20.43 3.97
C GLU A 108 4.62 -19.81 3.91
N GLU A 109 4.83 -18.80 3.07
CA GLU A 109 6.14 -18.17 2.92
C GLU A 109 6.56 -17.35 4.14
N MET A 110 5.61 -16.66 4.80
CA MET A 110 5.91 -15.88 6.00
C MET A 110 6.30 -16.74 7.20
N ALA A 111 5.90 -18.01 7.25
CA ALA A 111 6.33 -18.94 8.27
C ALA A 111 7.85 -19.18 8.24
N MET A 112 8.49 -18.95 7.10
CA MET A 112 9.95 -19.05 6.92
C MET A 112 10.69 -17.74 7.21
N SER A 113 10.00 -16.72 7.71
CA SER A 113 10.55 -15.41 8.09
C SER A 113 11.22 -14.63 6.95
N LEU A 114 10.88 -14.93 5.70
CA LEU A 114 11.35 -14.25 4.51
C LEU A 114 10.14 -14.00 3.58
N GLY A 115 9.72 -12.80 3.50
CA GLY A 115 8.56 -12.43 2.70
C GLY A 115 7.75 -11.33 3.36
N PRO A 116 6.58 -10.93 2.81
CA PRO A 116 5.87 -11.64 1.73
C PRO A 116 6.55 -11.49 0.38
N ALA A 117 6.43 -12.49 -0.48
CA ALA A 117 6.90 -12.48 -1.86
C ALA A 117 5.84 -13.07 -2.79
N LYS A 118 5.77 -14.40 -2.95
CA LYS A 118 4.84 -15.05 -3.89
C LYS A 118 3.37 -14.79 -3.61
N GLY A 119 3.02 -14.51 -2.36
CA GLY A 119 1.68 -14.10 -1.97
C GLY A 119 1.29 -12.69 -2.43
N LYS A 120 2.25 -11.88 -2.92
CA LYS A 120 2.08 -10.46 -3.25
C LYS A 120 2.64 -10.06 -4.62
N ASP A 121 3.71 -10.71 -5.10
CA ASP A 121 4.51 -10.28 -6.25
C ASP A 121 3.85 -10.51 -7.61
N PHE A 122 2.65 -11.08 -7.65
CA PHE A 122 1.95 -11.42 -8.90
C PHE A 122 1.16 -10.25 -9.48
N ALA A 123 0.67 -9.32 -8.66
CA ALA A 123 -0.10 -8.17 -9.15
C ALA A 123 -0.23 -7.06 -8.10
N THR A 124 -0.10 -5.83 -8.55
CA THR A 124 -0.53 -4.62 -7.82
C THR A 124 -1.23 -3.69 -8.81
N SER A 125 -2.42 -3.20 -8.48
CA SER A 125 -3.19 -2.32 -9.35
C SER A 125 -3.16 -0.88 -8.85
N PHE A 126 -3.04 0.08 -9.79
CA PHE A 126 -3.02 1.52 -9.50
C PHE A 126 -4.06 2.28 -10.30
N GLY A 127 -4.48 3.39 -9.78
CA GLY A 127 -5.26 4.37 -10.49
C GLY A 127 -6.68 4.55 -10.00
N PRO A 128 -7.55 5.16 -10.81
CA PRO A 128 -7.33 5.53 -12.24
C PRO A 128 -6.50 6.80 -12.45
N PHE A 129 -6.30 7.61 -11.41
CA PHE A 129 -5.63 8.91 -11.52
C PHE A 129 -4.48 9.03 -10.53
N MET A 130 -3.48 9.81 -10.89
CA MET A 130 -2.51 10.38 -9.96
C MET A 130 -2.95 11.82 -9.68
N VAL A 131 -2.99 12.20 -8.41
CA VAL A 131 -3.34 13.54 -7.94
C VAL A 131 -2.06 14.20 -7.44
N THR A 132 -1.76 15.41 -7.92
CA THR A 132 -0.58 16.17 -7.50
C THR A 132 -0.75 16.77 -6.11
N PRO A 133 0.33 17.04 -5.37
CA PRO A 133 0.26 17.54 -3.99
C PRO A 133 -0.55 18.84 -3.82
N ASP A 134 -0.50 19.74 -4.80
CA ASP A 134 -1.22 21.01 -4.80
C ASP A 134 -2.75 20.85 -4.78
N GLU A 135 -3.27 19.84 -5.48
CA GLU A 135 -4.70 19.51 -5.45
C GLU A 135 -5.19 19.05 -4.07
N LEU A 136 -4.28 18.53 -3.26
CA LEU A 136 -4.58 18.03 -1.91
C LEU A 136 -4.22 19.01 -0.79
N GLU A 137 -3.74 20.21 -1.11
CA GLU A 137 -3.27 21.18 -0.11
C GLU A 137 -4.31 21.44 1.00
N LYS A 138 -5.60 21.57 0.64
CA LYS A 138 -6.69 21.81 1.59
C LYS A 138 -7.09 20.58 2.43
N LYS A 139 -6.50 19.42 2.16
CA LYS A 139 -6.76 18.17 2.87
C LYS A 139 -5.75 17.89 3.98
N TRP A 140 -4.69 18.71 4.09
CA TRP A 140 -3.72 18.64 5.17
C TRP A 140 -4.22 19.40 6.40
N ASP A 141 -4.03 18.84 7.59
CA ASP A 141 -4.54 19.41 8.85
C ASP A 141 -3.57 20.38 9.56
N GLY A 142 -2.45 20.70 8.94
CA GLY A 142 -1.39 21.52 9.55
C GLY A 142 -0.48 20.78 10.52
N ASN A 143 -0.83 19.56 10.93
CA ASN A 143 -0.01 18.66 11.77
C ASN A 143 0.71 17.58 10.94
N GLY A 144 0.64 17.70 9.62
CA GLY A 144 1.27 16.76 8.70
C GLY A 144 0.43 15.54 8.37
N LYS A 145 -0.86 15.52 8.69
CA LYS A 145 -1.78 14.44 8.32
C LYS A 145 -2.70 14.86 7.17
N LEU A 146 -2.82 13.95 6.22
CA LEU A 146 -3.68 14.08 5.07
C LEU A 146 -5.03 13.41 5.36
N HIS A 147 -6.14 14.11 5.12
CA HIS A 147 -7.50 13.64 5.41
C HIS A 147 -8.22 13.24 4.13
N LEU A 148 -8.06 12.02 3.70
CA LEU A 148 -8.76 11.43 2.56
C LEU A 148 -9.53 10.19 3.01
N ARG A 149 -10.83 10.17 2.76
CA ARG A 149 -11.64 8.97 2.97
C ARG A 149 -11.25 7.91 1.94
N MET A 150 -11.01 6.69 2.39
CA MET A 150 -10.67 5.53 1.58
C MET A 150 -11.78 4.50 1.70
N THR A 151 -12.41 4.13 0.59
CA THR A 151 -13.49 3.13 0.59
C THR A 151 -13.21 2.01 -0.39
N CYS A 152 -13.57 0.79 -0.02
CA CYS A 152 -13.54 -0.36 -0.90
C CYS A 152 -14.92 -1.01 -1.00
N HIS A 153 -15.27 -1.41 -2.22
CA HIS A 153 -16.54 -2.06 -2.51
C HIS A 153 -16.30 -3.37 -3.28
N ILE A 154 -17.09 -4.38 -2.97
CA ILE A 154 -17.20 -5.61 -3.76
C ILE A 154 -18.65 -5.72 -4.23
N ASN A 155 -18.85 -5.75 -5.55
CA ASN A 155 -20.19 -5.82 -6.16
C ASN A 155 -21.16 -4.79 -5.51
N ASP A 156 -20.73 -3.53 -5.46
CA ASP A 156 -21.45 -2.39 -4.89
C ASP A 156 -21.65 -2.41 -3.35
N ASN A 157 -21.25 -3.46 -2.66
CA ASN A 157 -21.27 -3.53 -1.22
C ASN A 157 -20.02 -2.88 -0.62
N LEU A 158 -20.20 -1.92 0.29
CA LEU A 158 -19.10 -1.32 1.03
C LEU A 158 -18.48 -2.34 1.99
N ILE A 159 -17.20 -2.62 1.81
CA ILE A 159 -16.45 -3.60 2.61
C ILE A 159 -15.47 -2.91 3.58
N SER A 160 -14.88 -1.78 3.15
CA SER A 160 -13.96 -1.02 3.98
C SER A 160 -14.22 0.47 3.85
N ASP A 161 -14.12 1.19 4.97
CA ASP A 161 -14.26 2.65 5.06
C ASP A 161 -13.25 3.16 6.10
N GLY A 162 -12.22 3.82 5.64
CA GLY A 162 -11.12 4.32 6.45
C GLY A 162 -10.69 5.73 6.03
N ASN A 163 -9.63 6.23 6.63
CA ASN A 163 -9.10 7.55 6.33
C ASN A 163 -7.56 7.55 6.37
N THR A 164 -6.93 8.29 5.49
CA THR A 164 -5.46 8.43 5.46
C THR A 164 -4.89 9.10 6.71
N ASN A 165 -5.69 9.82 7.51
CA ASN A 165 -5.25 10.39 8.78
C ASN A 165 -4.93 9.32 9.85
N ASP A 166 -5.36 8.06 9.62
CA ASP A 166 -5.07 6.93 10.51
C ASP A 166 -3.67 6.31 10.26
N LEU A 167 -2.95 6.81 9.25
CA LEU A 167 -1.53 6.51 9.05
C LEU A 167 -0.69 7.00 10.23
N TYR A 168 0.25 6.16 10.68
CA TYR A 168 1.19 6.48 11.76
C TYR A 168 2.30 7.41 11.29
#